data_df47e4b4c384f6ceb72882f4bb62666a
#
_entry.id   df47e4b4c384f6ceb72882f4bb62666a
#
_cell.length_a   1.000
_cell.length_b   1.000
_cell.length_c   1.000
_cell.angle_alpha   90.00
_cell.angle_beta   90.00
_cell.angle_gamma   90.00
#
_symmetry.space_group_name_H-M   'P 1'
#
loop_
_entity.id
_entity.type
_entity.pdbx_description
1 polymer ?
#
loop_
_entity_poly.entity_id
_entity_poly.type
_entity_poly.pdbx_seq_one_letter_code
_entity_poly.pdbx_strand_id
1 'polypeptide(L)'
;PNVDITSRIISEYAMKYKIPHIVGGGYNLHLTLIGQTIIPFETACFKCFGNALNELNNVELKNVRKLHRENRKLGSFSPLSGIAASLASLDAFKVLIGKNELLQQVNRRIEFNMVQHQLNIIDIPRNPNCEWCKI
;
A
#
# COMPACT_ATOMS: atom_id res chain seq x y z
N PRO A 1 16.16 -6.36 0.09
CA PRO A 1 15.04 -7.18 -0.39
C PRO A 1 14.18 -6.32 -1.30
N ASN A 2 13.69 -6.89 -2.39
CA ASN A 2 12.75 -6.20 -3.27
C ASN A 2 11.38 -6.24 -2.57
N VAL A 3 10.99 -5.13 -1.95
CA VAL A 3 9.77 -5.01 -1.16
C VAL A 3 8.53 -5.37 -2.00
N ASP A 4 8.54 -5.02 -3.29
CA ASP A 4 7.42 -5.30 -4.19
C ASP A 4 7.21 -6.79 -4.42
N ILE A 5 8.28 -7.56 -4.61
CA ILE A 5 8.20 -9.02 -4.78
C ILE A 5 7.70 -9.67 -3.50
N THR A 6 8.24 -9.27 -2.34
CA THR A 6 7.84 -9.81 -1.04
C THR A 6 6.37 -9.51 -0.75
N SER A 7 5.95 -8.27 -0.93
CA SER A 7 4.55 -7.86 -0.73
C SER A 7 3.59 -8.61 -1.66
N ARG A 8 4.00 -8.83 -2.90
CA ARG A 8 3.22 -9.60 -3.87
C ARG A 8 3.04 -11.05 -3.41
N ILE A 9 4.13 -11.72 -3.03
CA ILE A 9 4.09 -13.12 -2.59
C ILE A 9 3.20 -13.25 -1.35
N ILE A 10 3.41 -12.41 -0.33
CA ILE A 10 2.60 -12.41 0.89
C ILE A 10 1.13 -12.23 0.54
N SER A 11 0.81 -11.24 -0.29
CA SER A 11 -0.58 -10.93 -0.64
C SER A 11 -1.23 -12.04 -1.46
N GLU A 12 -0.52 -12.66 -2.39
CA GLU A 12 -1.02 -13.78 -3.18
C GLU A 12 -1.43 -14.97 -2.29
N TYR A 13 -0.56 -15.36 -1.37
CA TYR A 13 -0.86 -16.45 -0.45
C TYR A 13 -1.95 -16.08 0.56
N ALA A 14 -1.93 -14.85 1.10
CA ALA A 14 -2.98 -14.39 2.01
C ALA A 14 -4.36 -14.36 1.34
N MET A 15 -4.45 -13.92 0.08
CA MET A 15 -5.69 -14.02 -0.71
C MET A 15 -6.15 -15.46 -0.88
N LYS A 16 -5.24 -16.37 -1.25
CA LYS A 16 -5.53 -17.80 -1.43
C LYS A 16 -6.09 -18.45 -0.16
N TYR A 17 -5.52 -18.11 0.99
CA TYR A 17 -5.93 -18.67 2.29
C TYR A 17 -6.97 -17.81 3.03
N LYS A 18 -7.49 -16.77 2.40
CA LYS A 18 -8.48 -15.85 2.97
C LYS A 18 -8.04 -15.19 4.28
N ILE A 19 -6.76 -14.84 4.37
CA ILE A 19 -6.18 -14.21 5.56
C ILE A 19 -6.15 -12.69 5.37
N PRO A 20 -6.82 -11.91 6.24
CA PRO A 20 -6.63 -10.46 6.29
C PRO A 20 -5.16 -10.10 6.48
N HIS A 21 -4.68 -9.13 5.74
CA HIS A 21 -3.26 -8.78 5.76
C HIS A 21 -3.03 -7.30 5.46
N ILE A 22 -1.87 -6.82 5.86
CA ILE A 22 -1.42 -5.46 5.57
C ILE A 22 -0.16 -5.55 4.74
N VAL A 23 -0.15 -4.90 3.58
CA VAL A 23 0.98 -4.88 2.66
C VAL A 23 1.29 -3.48 2.18
N GLY A 24 2.46 -3.35 1.62
CA GLY A 24 2.96 -2.05 1.17
C GLY A 24 3.54 -1.27 2.34
N GLY A 25 3.67 -0.01 2.11
CA GLY A 25 4.41 0.86 3.01
C GLY A 25 5.79 1.13 2.46
N GLY A 26 6.38 2.16 2.96
CA GLY A 26 7.67 2.65 2.52
C GLY A 26 7.67 4.15 2.45
N TYR A 27 8.80 4.71 2.10
CA TYR A 27 8.90 6.15 1.99
C TYR A 27 9.71 6.53 0.75
N ASN A 28 9.41 7.70 0.26
CA ASN A 28 10.12 8.34 -0.84
C ASN A 28 10.32 9.80 -0.49
N LEU A 29 11.58 10.17 -0.18
CA LEU A 29 11.93 11.51 0.29
C LEU A 29 11.13 11.90 1.54
N HIS A 30 10.24 12.88 1.42
CA HIS A 30 9.41 13.43 2.50
C HIS A 30 8.01 12.79 2.63
N LEU A 31 7.74 11.78 1.82
CA LEU A 31 6.46 11.05 1.82
C LEU A 31 6.65 9.65 2.39
N THR A 32 5.76 9.22 3.25
CA THR A 32 5.65 7.81 3.62
C THR A 32 4.32 7.24 3.19
N LEU A 33 4.37 6.11 2.52
CA LEU A 33 3.21 5.32 2.14
C LEU A 33 2.76 4.50 3.34
N ILE A 34 1.51 4.66 3.73
CA ILE A 34 0.91 3.85 4.78
C ILE A 34 0.53 2.48 4.20
N GLY A 35 0.77 1.43 4.96
CA GLY A 35 0.44 0.07 4.55
C GLY A 35 -1.06 -0.09 4.29
N GLN A 36 -1.37 -0.78 3.19
CA GLN A 36 -2.75 -1.06 2.79
C GLN A 36 -3.28 -2.28 3.53
N THR A 37 -4.45 -2.13 4.14
CA THR A 37 -5.20 -3.24 4.73
C THR A 37 -6.05 -3.93 3.66
N ILE A 38 -5.93 -5.24 3.55
CA ILE A 38 -6.67 -6.07 2.60
C ILE A 38 -7.50 -7.09 3.35
N ILE A 39 -8.80 -7.03 3.15
CA ILE A 39 -9.73 -8.11 3.54
C ILE A 39 -10.02 -8.88 2.25
N PRO A 40 -9.58 -10.15 2.17
CA PRO A 40 -9.68 -10.94 0.95
C PRO A 40 -11.11 -10.98 0.41
N PHE A 41 -11.25 -10.68 -0.88
CA PHE A 41 -12.49 -10.64 -1.64
C PHE A 41 -13.49 -9.54 -1.26
N GLU A 42 -13.25 -8.80 -0.19
CA GLU A 42 -14.11 -7.68 0.24
C GLU A 42 -13.55 -6.33 -0.19
N THR A 43 -12.22 -6.13 -0.09
CA THR A 43 -11.56 -4.87 -0.43
C THR A 43 -10.67 -5.00 -1.66
N ALA A 44 -10.14 -3.87 -2.14
CA ALA A 44 -9.12 -3.86 -3.17
C ALA A 44 -7.89 -4.65 -2.71
N CYS A 45 -7.42 -5.58 -3.53
CA CYS A 45 -6.23 -6.37 -3.26
C CYS A 45 -4.96 -5.68 -3.78
N PHE A 46 -3.81 -6.25 -3.49
CA PHE A 46 -2.51 -5.75 -3.95
C PHE A 46 -2.45 -5.55 -5.48
N LYS A 47 -3.08 -6.43 -6.26
CA LYS A 47 -3.13 -6.31 -7.72
C LYS A 47 -4.04 -5.16 -8.19
N CYS A 48 -5.15 -4.89 -7.50
CA CYS A 48 -5.99 -3.72 -7.76
C CYS A 48 -5.20 -2.42 -7.59
N PHE A 49 -4.41 -2.31 -6.52
CA PHE A 49 -3.53 -1.16 -6.29
C PHE A 49 -2.47 -1.02 -7.35
N GLY A 50 -1.79 -2.11 -7.73
CA GLY A 50 -0.77 -2.09 -8.79
C GLY A 50 -1.33 -1.61 -10.12
N ASN A 51 -2.50 -2.06 -10.51
CA ASN A 51 -3.16 -1.64 -11.75
C ASN A 51 -3.54 -0.16 -11.71
N ALA A 52 -4.19 0.30 -10.64
CA ALA A 52 -4.56 1.71 -10.49
C ALA A 52 -3.35 2.64 -10.48
N LEU A 53 -2.26 2.25 -9.82
CA LEU A 53 -1.02 3.03 -9.81
C LEU A 53 -0.35 3.07 -11.18
N ASN A 54 -0.40 1.99 -11.95
CA ASN A 54 0.11 1.98 -13.32
C ASN A 54 -0.69 2.92 -14.23
N GLU A 55 -2.00 2.99 -14.07
CA GLU A 55 -2.85 3.96 -14.80
C GLU A 55 -2.51 5.41 -14.44
N LEU A 56 -2.32 5.69 -13.15
CA LEU A 56 -1.94 7.03 -12.67
C LEU A 56 -0.52 7.43 -13.10
N ASN A 57 0.40 6.47 -13.20
CA ASN A 57 1.80 6.71 -13.58
C ASN A 57 2.04 6.70 -15.10
N ASN A 58 1.06 6.35 -15.92
CA ASN A 58 1.15 6.36 -17.39
C ASN A 58 1.15 7.77 -18.01
N VAL A 59 1.26 8.81 -17.20
CA VAL A 59 1.58 10.14 -17.68
C VAL A 59 3.01 10.11 -18.18
N GLU A 60 3.20 10.22 -19.50
CA GLU A 60 4.52 10.43 -20.11
C GLU A 60 5.13 11.72 -19.56
N LEU A 61 5.93 11.57 -18.52
CA LEU A 61 6.75 12.66 -18.02
C LEU A 61 7.89 12.89 -19.03
N LYS A 62 7.65 13.76 -20.01
CA LYS A 62 8.68 14.24 -20.92
C LYS A 62 9.83 14.80 -20.06
N ASN A 63 11.04 14.25 -20.25
CA ASN A 63 12.28 14.65 -19.59
C ASN A 63 12.56 14.10 -18.18
N VAL A 64 11.85 13.09 -17.70
CA VAL A 64 12.23 12.38 -16.47
C VAL A 64 13.14 11.20 -16.80
N ARG A 65 14.39 11.28 -16.37
CA ARG A 65 15.35 10.18 -16.48
C ARG A 65 15.05 9.14 -15.39
N LYS A 66 14.72 7.90 -15.78
CA LYS A 66 14.63 6.78 -14.84
C LYS A 66 16.01 6.59 -14.20
N LEU A 67 16.10 6.80 -12.90
CA LEU A 67 17.31 6.49 -12.15
C LEU A 67 17.35 4.98 -11.90
N HIS A 68 18.39 4.32 -12.37
CA HIS A 68 18.68 2.93 -12.01
C HIS A 68 18.90 2.85 -10.48
N ARG A 69 18.00 2.17 -9.79
CA ARG A 69 18.04 2.04 -8.32
C ARG A 69 18.93 0.89 -7.82
N GLU A 70 19.57 0.15 -8.70
CA GLU A 70 20.25 -1.11 -8.38
C GLU A 70 21.32 -1.04 -7.29
N ASN A 71 21.87 0.14 -7.01
CA ASN A 71 22.95 0.31 -6.02
C ASN A 71 22.69 1.42 -4.99
N ARG A 72 21.49 1.95 -4.85
CA ARG A 72 21.21 2.98 -3.84
C ARG A 72 20.73 2.35 -2.54
N LYS A 73 21.61 2.33 -1.55
CA LYS A 73 21.21 2.20 -0.14
C LYS A 73 20.62 3.54 0.28
N LEU A 74 19.31 3.66 0.28
CA LEU A 74 18.64 4.80 0.89
C LEU A 74 18.68 4.61 2.41
N GLY A 75 19.06 5.67 3.12
CA GLY A 75 18.99 5.67 4.57
C GLY A 75 17.56 5.48 5.07
N SER A 76 17.40 4.91 6.25
CA SER A 76 16.10 4.82 6.93
C SER A 76 15.87 6.07 7.76
N PHE A 77 14.64 6.61 7.72
CA PHE A 77 14.23 7.72 8.57
C PHE A 77 13.13 7.24 9.52
N SER A 78 13.54 6.93 10.75
CA SER A 78 12.69 6.30 11.76
C SER A 78 11.36 7.01 12.02
N PRO A 79 11.25 8.34 12.07
CA PRO A 79 9.97 9.01 12.28
C PRO A 79 8.92 8.66 11.21
N LEU A 80 9.31 8.61 9.92
CA LEU A 80 8.39 8.23 8.84
C LEU A 80 7.99 6.76 8.93
N SER A 81 8.94 5.89 9.22
CA SER A 81 8.65 4.46 9.43
C SER A 81 7.76 4.24 10.65
N GLY A 82 7.97 5.00 11.72
CA GLY A 82 7.15 4.97 12.93
C GLY A 82 5.69 5.38 12.67
N ILE A 83 5.46 6.46 11.92
CA ILE A 83 4.11 6.90 11.53
C ILE A 83 3.41 5.82 10.71
N ALA A 84 4.09 5.28 9.68
CA ALA A 84 3.53 4.24 8.84
C ALA A 84 3.16 2.99 9.65
N ALA A 85 4.05 2.52 10.51
CA ALA A 85 3.81 1.36 11.36
C ALA A 85 2.68 1.59 12.37
N SER A 86 2.63 2.78 13.01
CA SER A 86 1.59 3.12 13.98
C SER A 86 0.20 3.15 13.34
N LEU A 87 0.06 3.76 12.17
CA LEU A 87 -1.21 3.79 11.45
C LEU A 87 -1.63 2.39 10.97
N ALA A 88 -0.69 1.60 10.47
CA ALA A 88 -0.95 0.22 10.07
C ALA A 88 -1.41 -0.64 11.26
N SER A 89 -0.80 -0.47 12.44
CA SER A 89 -1.16 -1.23 13.64
C SER A 89 -2.58 -0.93 14.14
N LEU A 90 -3.09 0.29 13.93
CA LEU A 90 -4.47 0.63 14.28
C LEU A 90 -5.48 -0.19 13.46
N ASP A 91 -5.26 -0.37 12.17
CA ASP A 91 -6.12 -1.21 11.34
C ASP A 91 -5.94 -2.70 11.67
N ALA A 92 -4.72 -3.15 11.94
CA ALA A 92 -4.48 -4.51 12.41
C ALA A 92 -5.26 -4.82 13.70
N PHE A 93 -5.25 -3.89 14.66
CA PHE A 93 -6.04 -4.02 15.90
C PHE A 93 -7.54 -4.14 15.61
N LYS A 94 -8.08 -3.30 14.73
CA LYS A 94 -9.51 -3.35 14.35
C LYS A 94 -9.89 -4.68 13.72
N VAL A 95 -9.05 -5.23 12.86
CA VAL A 95 -9.26 -6.56 12.27
C VAL A 95 -9.30 -7.62 13.38
N LEU A 96 -8.35 -7.60 14.32
CA LEU A 96 -8.26 -8.58 15.39
C LEU A 96 -9.47 -8.58 16.34
N ILE A 97 -10.07 -7.42 16.57
CA ILE A 97 -11.29 -7.30 17.39
C ILE A 97 -12.59 -7.42 16.58
N GLY A 98 -12.51 -7.77 15.29
CA GLY A 98 -13.68 -7.96 14.42
C GLY A 98 -14.42 -6.66 14.05
N LYS A 99 -13.74 -5.52 14.04
CA LYS A 99 -14.29 -4.20 13.71
C LYS A 99 -13.87 -3.72 12.32
N ASN A 100 -14.12 -4.54 11.31
CA ASN A 100 -13.72 -4.25 9.93
C ASN A 100 -14.40 -2.98 9.37
N GLU A 101 -15.58 -2.63 9.87
CA GLU A 101 -16.30 -1.41 9.49
C GLU A 101 -15.57 -0.11 9.87
N LEU A 102 -14.59 -0.19 10.77
CA LEU A 102 -13.78 0.94 11.23
C LEU A 102 -12.45 1.09 10.50
N LEU A 103 -12.14 0.20 9.54
CA LEU A 103 -10.89 0.23 8.81
C LEU A 103 -10.76 1.50 7.97
N GLN A 104 -9.58 2.11 7.99
CA GLN A 104 -9.31 3.36 7.27
C GLN A 104 -8.38 3.17 6.07
N GLN A 105 -7.59 2.10 6.06
CA GLN A 105 -6.56 1.85 5.04
C GLN A 105 -7.01 0.82 4.01
N VAL A 106 -8.31 0.67 3.82
CA VAL A 106 -8.93 -0.18 2.80
C VAL A 106 -9.37 0.66 1.60
N ASN A 107 -9.20 0.14 0.40
CA ASN A 107 -9.63 0.80 -0.84
C ASN A 107 -9.04 2.21 -1.03
N ARG A 108 -7.89 2.49 -0.43
CA ARG A 108 -7.24 3.80 -0.44
C ARG A 108 -5.73 3.67 -0.51
N ARG A 109 -5.09 4.57 -1.23
CA ARG A 109 -3.67 4.87 -1.08
C ARG A 109 -3.55 6.07 -0.15
N ILE A 110 -2.84 5.91 0.94
CA ILE A 110 -2.63 6.95 1.95
C ILE A 110 -1.13 7.23 2.03
N GLU A 111 -0.76 8.49 1.88
CA GLU A 111 0.60 8.99 2.02
C GLU A 111 0.64 10.07 3.10
N PHE A 112 1.59 9.99 4.02
CA PHE A 112 1.85 11.06 4.95
C PHE A 112 2.98 11.94 4.42
N ASN A 113 2.73 13.25 4.33
CA ASN A 113 3.70 14.26 3.96
C ASN A 113 4.31 14.89 5.22
N MET A 114 5.57 14.63 5.48
CA MET A 114 6.24 15.11 6.69
C MET A 114 6.52 16.61 6.70
N VAL A 115 6.54 17.25 5.53
CA VAL A 115 6.78 18.70 5.45
C VAL A 115 5.54 19.48 5.84
N GLN A 116 4.38 19.01 5.37
CA GLN A 116 3.09 19.65 5.61
C GLN A 116 2.30 19.03 6.77
N HIS A 117 2.77 17.89 7.30
CA HIS A 117 2.06 17.08 8.30
C HIS A 117 0.63 16.72 7.85
N GLN A 118 0.47 16.37 6.58
CA GLN A 118 -0.82 16.06 5.97
C GLN A 118 -0.88 14.64 5.43
N LEU A 119 -2.06 14.07 5.46
CA LEU A 119 -2.37 12.83 4.76
C LEU A 119 -2.95 13.15 3.39
N ASN A 120 -2.32 12.61 2.35
CA ASN A 120 -2.86 12.60 1.00
C ASN A 120 -3.56 11.26 0.79
N ILE A 121 -4.82 11.31 0.38
CA ILE A 121 -5.66 10.11 0.23
C ILE A 121 -6.16 10.04 -1.19
N ILE A 122 -5.96 8.87 -1.82
CA ILE A 122 -6.46 8.54 -3.16
C ILE A 122 -7.33 7.30 -3.03
N ASP A 123 -8.58 7.37 -3.44
CA ASP A 123 -9.47 6.22 -3.44
C ASP A 123 -9.08 5.24 -4.57
N ILE A 124 -8.95 3.98 -4.21
CA ILE A 124 -8.64 2.88 -5.13
C ILE A 124 -9.65 1.76 -4.88
N PRO A 125 -10.81 1.80 -5.54
CA PRO A 125 -11.85 0.82 -5.32
C PRO A 125 -11.43 -0.58 -5.79
N ARG A 126 -12.05 -1.60 -5.23
CA ARG A 126 -11.91 -2.98 -5.71
C ARG A 126 -12.30 -3.05 -7.19
N ASN A 127 -11.42 -3.61 -8.00
CA ASN A 127 -11.71 -3.83 -9.42
C ASN A 127 -12.46 -5.16 -9.59
N PRO A 128 -13.69 -5.15 -10.09
CA PRO A 128 -14.48 -6.37 -10.28
C PRO A 128 -13.87 -7.33 -11.33
N ASN A 129 -13.01 -6.81 -12.21
CA ASN A 129 -12.31 -7.61 -13.22
C ASN A 129 -10.91 -8.06 -12.78
N CYS A 130 -10.50 -7.78 -11.55
CA CYS A 130 -9.21 -8.18 -11.03
C CYS A 130 -9.15 -9.70 -10.86
N GLU A 131 -8.12 -10.34 -11.43
CA GLU A 131 -7.92 -11.79 -11.37
C GLU A 131 -7.86 -12.33 -9.93
N TRP A 132 -7.27 -11.56 -9.01
CA TRP A 132 -7.13 -11.97 -7.61
C TRP A 132 -8.40 -11.73 -6.78
N CYS A 133 -9.28 -10.85 -7.24
CA CYS A 133 -10.55 -10.53 -6.57
C CYS A 133 -11.76 -11.26 -7.15
N LYS A 134 -11.58 -12.01 -8.26
CA LYS A 134 -12.63 -12.87 -8.80
C LYS A 134 -12.83 -14.04 -7.86
N ILE A 135 -14.05 -14.23 -7.46
CA ILE A 135 -14.53 -15.40 -6.71
C ILE A 135 -14.91 -16.48 -7.70
#